data_ed1122b79cde48b5d0234170ca1798ea
#
_entry.id   ed1122b79cde48b5d0234170ca1798ea
#
_cell.length_a   1.000
_cell.length_b   1.000
_cell.length_c   1.000
_cell.angle_alpha   90.00
_cell.angle_beta   90.00
_cell.angle_gamma   90.00
#
_symmetry.space_group_name_H-M   'P 1'
#
loop_
_entity.id
_entity.type
_entity.pdbx_description
1 polymer ?
#
loop_
_entity_poly.entity_id
_entity_poly.type
_entity_poly.pdbx_seq_one_letter_code
_entity_poly.pdbx_strand_id
1 'polypeptide(L)'
;MKIKFQDHFDPTYECIHLLTRHFAPPEGLHSTQDVVNSFAEKSGVPLSELAPLTDPVQHAEDYILKNLDIPEETLRFYFDSSLGNWLTLGSALYEMQLSGIQFSQLPDQQRLPALHDLLSRILDCPIENLKVVSDLPELLRFLRSYPRIDHYKYACIQVFSDPEACQAEFAQIMEQATTLFHNVEAPFLHLIDSAKRHFQANQHPAFQSMMDHVPQDGELIFIPTLMPLDDIILDDHSKSPSYLYYGVFFDTFDTLIKKYCQDVNRFSRGLKVLSDTRRLN
;
A
#
# COMPACT_ATOMS: atom_id res chain seq x y z
N MET A 1 -23.14 8.78 6.22
CA MET A 1 -21.68 8.62 6.18
C MET A 1 -21.02 9.91 6.62
N LYS A 2 -20.01 9.86 7.51
CA LYS A 2 -19.20 10.99 7.97
C LYS A 2 -17.82 10.89 7.34
N ILE A 3 -17.35 11.97 6.69
CA ILE A 3 -16.02 12.00 6.07
C ILE A 3 -15.11 12.85 6.95
N LYS A 4 -13.96 12.31 7.32
CA LYS A 4 -12.86 13.00 7.97
C LYS A 4 -11.71 13.15 6.99
N PHE A 5 -11.16 14.34 6.86
CA PHE A 5 -10.00 14.64 6.01
C PHE A 5 -8.74 14.72 6.85
N GLN A 6 -7.70 13.99 6.46
CA GLN A 6 -6.36 14.25 6.98
C GLN A 6 -5.74 15.47 6.27
N ASP A 7 -4.98 16.27 7.03
CA ASP A 7 -4.31 17.48 6.56
C ASP A 7 -2.81 17.25 6.29
N HIS A 8 -2.38 15.98 6.32
CA HIS A 8 -1.00 15.55 6.11
C HIS A 8 -1.00 14.20 5.40
N PHE A 9 0.10 13.87 4.76
CA PHE A 9 0.36 12.51 4.29
C PHE A 9 0.51 11.56 5.47
N ASP A 10 0.20 10.28 5.27
CA ASP A 10 0.60 9.24 6.23
C ASP A 10 2.03 8.78 5.88
N PRO A 11 3.07 9.21 6.60
CA PRO A 11 4.45 8.94 6.21
C PRO A 11 4.77 7.44 6.26
N THR A 12 4.10 6.66 7.10
CA THR A 12 4.28 5.21 7.16
C THR A 12 3.72 4.55 5.90
N TYR A 13 2.53 4.93 5.50
CA TYR A 13 1.91 4.43 4.27
C TYR A 13 2.74 4.79 3.03
N GLU A 14 3.21 6.04 2.94
CA GLU A 14 4.04 6.51 1.83
C GLU A 14 5.34 5.70 1.72
N CYS A 15 6.04 5.48 2.84
CA CYS A 15 7.29 4.72 2.86
C CYS A 15 7.06 3.23 2.54
N ILE A 16 5.97 2.62 3.00
CA ILE A 16 5.64 1.24 2.64
C ILE A 16 5.42 1.11 1.13
N HIS A 17 4.67 2.04 0.53
CA HIS A 17 4.46 2.05 -0.91
C HIS A 17 5.75 2.23 -1.70
N LEU A 18 6.61 3.17 -1.28
CA LEU A 18 7.92 3.40 -1.87
C LEU A 18 8.78 2.13 -1.82
N LEU A 19 8.94 1.55 -0.64
CA LEU A 19 9.81 0.39 -0.43
C LEU A 19 9.26 -0.86 -1.13
N THR A 20 7.96 -1.11 -1.04
CA THR A 20 7.32 -2.23 -1.74
C THR A 20 7.48 -2.08 -3.25
N ARG A 21 7.27 -0.90 -3.82
CA ARG A 21 7.48 -0.66 -5.26
C ARG A 21 8.95 -0.88 -5.66
N HIS A 22 9.89 -0.44 -4.84
CA HIS A 22 11.31 -0.57 -5.13
C HIS A 22 11.78 -2.03 -5.15
N PHE A 23 11.33 -2.85 -4.17
CA PHE A 23 11.77 -4.24 -4.01
C PHE A 23 10.86 -5.27 -4.67
N ALA A 24 9.59 -4.96 -4.85
CA ALA A 24 8.59 -5.87 -5.40
C ALA A 24 7.66 -5.18 -6.41
N PRO A 25 8.22 -4.63 -7.50
CA PRO A 25 7.43 -3.81 -8.40
C PRO A 25 6.39 -4.62 -9.15
N PRO A 26 5.12 -4.21 -9.10
CA PRO A 26 4.14 -4.73 -10.04
C PRO A 26 4.60 -4.39 -11.48
N GLU A 27 4.56 -5.37 -12.38
CA GLU A 27 4.92 -5.18 -13.80
C GLU A 27 6.35 -4.62 -14.06
N GLY A 28 7.27 -4.71 -13.07
CA GLY A 28 8.63 -4.19 -13.22
C GLY A 28 8.78 -2.66 -13.09
N LEU A 29 7.80 -1.99 -12.48
CA LEU A 29 7.78 -0.53 -12.28
C LEU A 29 8.45 -0.16 -10.94
N HIS A 30 9.78 -0.09 -10.90
CA HIS A 30 10.58 0.09 -9.67
C HIS A 30 10.60 1.52 -9.12
N SER A 31 10.25 2.51 -9.93
CA SER A 31 10.36 3.93 -9.59
C SER A 31 9.17 4.74 -10.08
N THR A 32 9.01 5.95 -9.54
CA THR A 32 8.06 6.93 -10.09
C THR A 32 8.30 7.15 -11.59
N GLN A 33 9.55 7.21 -12.04
CA GLN A 33 9.86 7.40 -13.45
C GLN A 33 9.36 6.23 -14.31
N ASP A 34 9.47 4.97 -13.83
CA ASP A 34 8.96 3.81 -14.57
C ASP A 34 7.44 3.86 -14.68
N VAL A 35 6.74 4.22 -13.59
CA VAL A 35 5.29 4.40 -13.58
C VAL A 35 4.87 5.46 -14.59
N VAL A 36 5.54 6.60 -14.59
CA VAL A 36 5.27 7.74 -15.48
C VAL A 36 5.53 7.38 -16.94
N ASN A 37 6.62 6.68 -17.23
CA ASN A 37 6.94 6.21 -18.59
C ASN A 37 5.88 5.23 -19.10
N SER A 38 5.50 4.26 -18.28
CA SER A 38 4.43 3.31 -18.60
C SER A 38 3.07 4.00 -18.80
N PHE A 39 2.76 4.98 -17.95
CA PHE A 39 1.56 5.79 -18.10
C PHE A 39 1.56 6.59 -19.41
N ALA A 40 2.65 7.28 -19.72
CA ALA A 40 2.81 8.05 -20.96
C ALA A 40 2.64 7.17 -22.20
N GLU A 41 3.26 5.99 -22.21
CA GLU A 41 3.16 5.03 -23.32
C GLU A 41 1.71 4.53 -23.49
N LYS A 42 1.05 4.17 -22.41
CA LYS A 42 -0.33 3.64 -22.44
C LYS A 42 -1.36 4.72 -22.78
N SER A 43 -1.19 5.96 -22.29
CA SER A 43 -2.16 7.04 -22.42
C SER A 43 -1.95 7.94 -23.63
N GLY A 44 -0.74 7.99 -24.17
CA GLY A 44 -0.34 8.96 -25.17
C GLY A 44 -0.11 10.38 -24.62
N VAL A 45 -0.11 10.56 -23.29
CA VAL A 45 0.23 11.82 -22.64
C VAL A 45 1.73 12.10 -22.83
N PRO A 46 2.16 13.27 -23.34
CA PRO A 46 3.57 13.57 -23.51
C PRO A 46 4.29 13.61 -22.15
N LEU A 47 5.49 13.05 -22.09
CA LEU A 47 6.35 13.10 -20.88
C LEU A 47 6.62 14.53 -20.42
N SER A 48 6.68 15.51 -21.34
CA SER A 48 6.86 16.93 -21.01
C SER A 48 5.71 17.53 -20.18
N GLU A 49 4.53 16.93 -20.21
CA GLU A 49 3.39 17.34 -19.36
C GLU A 49 3.43 16.67 -17.97
N LEU A 50 4.05 15.51 -17.89
CA LEU A 50 4.13 14.71 -16.66
C LEU A 50 5.36 15.06 -15.82
N ALA A 51 6.52 15.27 -16.44
CA ALA A 51 7.79 15.50 -15.76
C ALA A 51 7.72 16.63 -14.72
N PRO A 52 7.14 17.82 -14.99
CA PRO A 52 7.04 18.87 -13.97
C PRO A 52 6.28 18.46 -12.69
N LEU A 53 5.39 17.48 -12.80
CA LEU A 53 4.60 16.97 -11.68
C LEU A 53 5.34 15.88 -10.91
N THR A 54 6.02 15.02 -11.63
CA THR A 54 6.54 13.75 -11.12
C THR A 54 8.05 13.74 -10.83
N ASP A 55 8.83 14.58 -11.51
CA ASP A 55 10.27 14.71 -11.22
C ASP A 55 10.55 15.06 -9.75
N PRO A 56 9.80 15.99 -9.10
CA PRO A 56 9.99 16.26 -7.67
C PRO A 56 9.72 15.03 -6.79
N VAL A 57 8.73 14.19 -7.16
CA VAL A 57 8.42 12.94 -6.43
C VAL A 57 9.55 11.94 -6.61
N GLN A 58 10.07 11.78 -7.85
CA GLN A 58 11.22 10.92 -8.10
C GLN A 58 12.45 11.36 -7.30
N HIS A 59 12.71 12.66 -7.21
CA HIS A 59 13.80 13.17 -6.38
C HIS A 59 13.60 12.87 -4.89
N ALA A 60 12.37 12.93 -4.40
CA ALA A 60 12.05 12.57 -3.02
C ALA A 60 12.27 11.06 -2.77
N GLU A 61 11.85 10.20 -3.70
CA GLU A 61 12.15 8.75 -3.66
C GLU A 61 13.66 8.49 -3.60
N ASP A 62 14.41 9.06 -4.55
CA ASP A 62 15.85 8.86 -4.65
C ASP A 62 16.56 9.31 -3.37
N TYR A 63 16.09 10.43 -2.77
CA TYR A 63 16.62 10.92 -1.51
C TYR A 63 16.37 9.91 -0.37
N ILE A 64 15.17 9.39 -0.23
CA ILE A 64 14.82 8.43 0.83
C ILE A 64 15.64 7.15 0.65
N LEU A 65 15.60 6.54 -0.53
CA LEU A 65 16.31 5.29 -0.82
C LEU A 65 17.83 5.41 -0.62
N LYS A 66 18.42 6.53 -1.02
CA LYS A 66 19.86 6.78 -0.88
C LYS A 66 20.32 6.97 0.56
N ASN A 67 19.48 7.54 1.42
CA ASN A 67 19.83 7.91 2.78
C ASN A 67 19.28 6.92 3.83
N LEU A 68 18.55 5.90 3.41
CA LEU A 68 18.08 4.83 4.30
C LEU A 68 19.24 3.91 4.66
N ASP A 69 19.69 3.96 5.91
CA ASP A 69 20.83 3.19 6.43
C ASP A 69 20.36 1.83 7.00
N ILE A 70 19.77 1.01 6.11
CA ILE A 70 19.29 -0.34 6.43
C ILE A 70 19.87 -1.30 5.37
N PRO A 71 20.40 -2.47 5.77
CA PRO A 71 20.88 -3.47 4.82
C PRO A 71 19.80 -3.86 3.79
N GLU A 72 20.19 -3.95 2.52
CA GLU A 72 19.26 -4.31 1.43
C GLU A 72 18.57 -5.65 1.69
N GLU A 73 19.27 -6.63 2.24
CA GLU A 73 18.71 -7.94 2.59
C GLU A 73 17.57 -7.84 3.63
N THR A 74 17.71 -6.93 4.60
CA THR A 74 16.65 -6.65 5.57
C THR A 74 15.45 -5.99 4.90
N LEU A 75 15.67 -4.99 4.05
CA LEU A 75 14.58 -4.36 3.31
C LEU A 75 13.86 -5.35 2.39
N ARG A 76 14.60 -6.22 1.69
CA ARG A 76 14.01 -7.29 0.89
C ARG A 76 13.16 -8.25 1.72
N PHE A 77 13.61 -8.58 2.92
CA PHE A 77 12.83 -9.45 3.81
C PHE A 77 11.44 -8.89 4.12
N TYR A 78 11.33 -7.58 4.33
CA TYR A 78 10.05 -6.94 4.65
C TYR A 78 9.24 -6.52 3.42
N PHE A 79 9.87 -6.16 2.31
CA PHE A 79 9.20 -5.48 1.19
C PHE A 79 9.30 -6.21 -0.15
N ASP A 80 10.02 -7.33 -0.25
CA ASP A 80 10.01 -8.13 -1.48
C ASP A 80 8.71 -8.94 -1.55
N SER A 81 8.01 -8.78 -2.66
CA SER A 81 6.82 -9.55 -3.03
C SER A 81 7.04 -10.19 -4.38
N SER A 82 7.65 -11.35 -4.40
CA SER A 82 7.93 -12.09 -5.63
C SER A 82 6.68 -12.49 -6.45
N LEU A 83 5.49 -12.13 -5.99
CA LEU A 83 4.21 -12.38 -6.67
C LEU A 83 3.65 -11.14 -7.38
N GLY A 84 4.37 -10.00 -7.38
CA GLY A 84 3.91 -8.78 -8.03
C GLY A 84 2.62 -8.19 -7.43
N ASN A 85 2.27 -8.58 -6.22
CA ASN A 85 1.17 -7.98 -5.46
C ASN A 85 1.74 -7.15 -4.31
N TRP A 86 0.94 -6.24 -3.78
CA TRP A 86 1.31 -5.35 -2.66
C TRP A 86 1.36 -6.06 -1.30
N LEU A 87 1.16 -7.38 -1.26
CA LEU A 87 1.19 -8.17 -0.05
C LEU A 87 2.64 -8.51 0.29
N THR A 88 3.22 -7.75 1.19
CA THR A 88 4.56 -7.96 1.74
C THR A 88 4.44 -8.17 3.26
N LEU A 89 5.51 -8.68 3.89
CA LEU A 89 5.54 -8.74 5.35
C LEU A 89 5.36 -7.34 5.97
N GLY A 90 6.01 -6.32 5.37
CA GLY A 90 5.89 -4.93 5.83
C GLY A 90 4.45 -4.40 5.77
N SER A 91 3.73 -4.63 4.67
CA SER A 91 2.33 -4.22 4.56
C SER A 91 1.42 -4.94 5.56
N ALA A 92 1.64 -6.25 5.77
CA ALA A 92 0.87 -7.02 6.74
C ALA A 92 1.10 -6.54 8.19
N LEU A 93 2.35 -6.23 8.56
CA LEU A 93 2.67 -5.66 9.88
C LEU A 93 2.09 -4.26 10.08
N TYR A 94 2.07 -3.44 9.03
CA TYR A 94 1.43 -2.12 9.08
C TYR A 94 -0.08 -2.23 9.32
N GLU A 95 -0.78 -3.11 8.62
CA GLU A 95 -2.21 -3.33 8.83
C GLU A 95 -2.53 -3.82 10.25
N MET A 96 -1.66 -4.67 10.83
CA MET A 96 -1.78 -5.07 12.23
C MET A 96 -1.59 -3.87 13.17
N GLN A 97 -0.63 -3.00 12.89
CA GLN A 97 -0.38 -1.79 13.67
C GLN A 97 -1.59 -0.83 13.61
N LEU A 98 -2.20 -0.64 12.44
CA LEU A 98 -3.44 0.12 12.28
C LEU A 98 -4.59 -0.48 13.11
N SER A 99 -4.61 -1.79 13.26
CA SER A 99 -5.58 -2.53 14.10
C SER A 99 -5.23 -2.48 15.60
N GLY A 100 -4.15 -1.78 15.99
CA GLY A 100 -3.69 -1.68 17.39
C GLY A 100 -3.05 -2.95 17.94
N ILE A 101 -2.63 -3.88 17.07
CA ILE A 101 -2.05 -5.16 17.47
C ILE A 101 -0.53 -5.01 17.63
N GLN A 102 -0.05 -5.16 18.87
CA GLN A 102 1.36 -5.20 19.22
C GLN A 102 1.65 -6.51 19.97
N PHE A 103 2.47 -7.39 19.39
CA PHE A 103 2.74 -8.72 19.95
C PHE A 103 3.29 -8.68 21.37
N SER A 104 4.15 -7.70 21.69
CA SER A 104 4.72 -7.50 23.03
C SER A 104 3.66 -7.15 24.10
N GLN A 105 2.49 -6.69 23.71
CA GLN A 105 1.43 -6.28 24.62
C GLN A 105 0.24 -7.28 24.65
N LEU A 106 0.28 -8.29 23.78
CA LEU A 106 -0.82 -9.26 23.70
C LEU A 106 -0.74 -10.27 24.85
N PRO A 107 -1.88 -10.56 25.50
CA PRO A 107 -2.01 -11.71 26.39
C PRO A 107 -1.72 -13.02 25.63
N ASP A 108 -1.14 -14.03 26.32
CA ASP A 108 -0.78 -15.31 25.70
C ASP A 108 -1.90 -15.96 24.89
N GLN A 109 -3.13 -15.87 25.38
CA GLN A 109 -4.32 -16.42 24.71
C GLN A 109 -4.65 -15.73 23.37
N GLN A 110 -4.18 -14.50 23.15
CA GLN A 110 -4.43 -13.71 21.93
C GLN A 110 -3.26 -13.77 20.95
N ARG A 111 -2.09 -14.26 21.36
CA ARG A 111 -0.87 -14.30 20.53
C ARG A 111 -1.05 -15.22 19.31
N LEU A 112 -1.52 -16.44 19.52
CA LEU A 112 -1.70 -17.39 18.44
C LEU A 112 -2.79 -16.94 17.43
N PRO A 113 -3.97 -16.45 17.84
CA PRO A 113 -4.92 -15.82 16.92
C PRO A 113 -4.33 -14.65 16.12
N ALA A 114 -3.52 -13.78 16.73
CA ALA A 114 -2.87 -12.67 16.03
C ALA A 114 -1.81 -13.16 15.03
N LEU A 115 -1.07 -14.21 15.36
CA LEU A 115 -0.15 -14.88 14.44
C LEU A 115 -0.89 -15.50 13.23
N HIS A 116 -2.02 -16.13 13.45
CA HIS A 116 -2.85 -16.65 12.36
C HIS A 116 -3.34 -15.53 11.44
N ASP A 117 -3.75 -14.39 11.99
CA ASP A 117 -4.14 -13.23 11.20
C ASP A 117 -2.97 -12.70 10.36
N LEU A 118 -1.81 -12.53 10.96
CA LEU A 118 -0.60 -12.09 10.24
C LEU A 118 -0.19 -13.07 9.14
N LEU A 119 -0.14 -14.37 9.45
CA LEU A 119 0.19 -15.41 8.46
C LEU A 119 -0.84 -15.49 7.33
N SER A 120 -2.12 -15.30 7.64
CA SER A 120 -3.21 -15.24 6.66
C SER A 120 -2.97 -14.13 5.64
N ARG A 121 -2.54 -12.96 6.09
CA ARG A 121 -2.19 -11.80 5.22
C ARG A 121 -0.96 -12.07 4.37
N ILE A 122 0.14 -12.56 4.97
CA ILE A 122 1.38 -12.89 4.26
C ILE A 122 1.13 -13.96 3.18
N LEU A 123 0.36 -14.98 3.51
CA LEU A 123 0.11 -16.12 2.63
C LEU A 123 -1.07 -15.89 1.67
N ASP A 124 -1.84 -14.83 1.86
CA ASP A 124 -3.07 -14.57 1.11
C ASP A 124 -3.99 -15.82 1.15
N CYS A 125 -4.28 -16.28 2.34
CA CYS A 125 -5.12 -17.46 2.55
C CYS A 125 -6.14 -17.23 3.67
N PRO A 126 -7.31 -17.92 3.62
CA PRO A 126 -8.30 -17.83 4.69
C PRO A 126 -7.71 -18.24 6.05
N ILE A 127 -7.97 -17.47 7.10
CA ILE A 127 -7.49 -17.73 8.47
C ILE A 127 -7.91 -19.11 8.98
N GLU A 128 -9.04 -19.63 8.49
CA GLU A 128 -9.56 -20.95 8.80
C GLU A 128 -8.56 -22.06 8.46
N ASN A 129 -7.77 -21.88 7.41
CA ASN A 129 -6.75 -22.84 6.97
C ASN A 129 -5.58 -22.92 7.96
N LEU A 130 -5.36 -21.86 8.74
CA LEU A 130 -4.28 -21.76 9.72
C LEU A 130 -4.66 -22.24 11.12
N LYS A 131 -5.95 -22.49 11.39
CA LYS A 131 -6.42 -22.95 12.72
C LYS A 131 -5.80 -24.28 13.19
N VAL A 132 -5.26 -25.06 12.27
CA VAL A 132 -4.54 -26.31 12.56
C VAL A 132 -3.08 -26.10 12.96
N VAL A 133 -2.58 -24.87 12.85
CA VAL A 133 -1.17 -24.52 13.11
C VAL A 133 -1.09 -24.01 14.56
N SER A 134 -0.63 -24.84 15.48
CA SER A 134 -0.45 -24.47 16.88
C SER A 134 1.01 -24.32 17.30
N ASP A 135 1.93 -24.89 16.49
CA ASP A 135 3.37 -24.88 16.74
C ASP A 135 4.18 -24.84 15.43
N LEU A 136 5.49 -24.65 15.55
CA LEU A 136 6.40 -24.59 14.41
C LEU A 136 6.41 -25.89 13.56
N PRO A 137 6.39 -27.11 14.11
CA PRO A 137 6.24 -28.34 13.34
C PRO A 137 4.96 -28.39 12.49
N GLU A 138 3.85 -27.89 13.00
CA GLU A 138 2.59 -27.82 12.22
C GLU A 138 2.64 -26.75 11.14
N LEU A 139 3.24 -25.59 11.43
CA LEU A 139 3.52 -24.57 10.42
C LEU A 139 4.37 -25.15 9.27
N LEU A 140 5.47 -25.83 9.59
CA LEU A 140 6.32 -26.45 8.56
C LEU A 140 5.59 -27.50 7.73
N ARG A 141 4.68 -28.28 8.35
CA ARG A 141 3.82 -29.21 7.59
C ARG A 141 2.87 -28.47 6.65
N PHE A 142 2.23 -27.44 7.15
CA PHE A 142 1.33 -26.59 6.36
C PHE A 142 2.07 -25.95 5.17
N LEU A 143 3.23 -25.31 5.41
CA LEU A 143 4.02 -24.64 4.37
C LEU A 143 4.56 -25.60 3.29
N ARG A 144 4.80 -26.89 3.61
CA ARG A 144 5.21 -27.91 2.60
C ARG A 144 4.15 -28.11 1.52
N SER A 145 2.88 -28.05 1.88
CA SER A 145 1.75 -28.22 0.96
C SER A 145 1.30 -26.91 0.32
N TYR A 146 1.81 -25.78 0.80
CA TYR A 146 1.41 -24.47 0.32
C TYR A 146 2.19 -24.08 -0.94
N PRO A 147 1.53 -23.65 -2.05
CA PRO A 147 2.17 -23.45 -3.35
C PRO A 147 2.98 -22.15 -3.47
N ARG A 148 3.15 -21.40 -2.38
CA ARG A 148 3.90 -20.15 -2.37
C ARG A 148 5.41 -20.40 -2.41
N ILE A 149 6.14 -19.42 -2.90
CA ILE A 149 7.60 -19.48 -3.05
C ILE A 149 8.33 -19.46 -1.69
N ASP A 150 9.56 -19.93 -1.72
CA ASP A 150 10.35 -20.20 -0.53
C ASP A 150 10.63 -18.94 0.33
N HIS A 151 10.69 -17.75 -0.28
CA HIS A 151 10.85 -16.50 0.45
C HIS A 151 9.73 -16.27 1.47
N TYR A 152 8.46 -16.44 1.06
CA TYR A 152 7.33 -16.31 1.99
C TYR A 152 7.33 -17.37 3.08
N LYS A 153 7.76 -18.59 2.75
CA LYS A 153 7.89 -19.65 3.75
C LYS A 153 8.89 -19.26 4.82
N TYR A 154 10.02 -18.65 4.41
CA TYR A 154 11.01 -18.15 5.35
C TYR A 154 10.46 -17.04 6.24
N ALA A 155 9.77 -16.05 5.66
CA ALA A 155 9.12 -14.97 6.41
C ALA A 155 8.09 -15.51 7.42
N CYS A 156 7.26 -16.49 7.03
CA CYS A 156 6.31 -17.14 7.92
C CYS A 156 6.99 -17.84 9.10
N ILE A 157 8.12 -18.53 8.84
CA ILE A 157 8.88 -19.22 9.89
C ILE A 157 9.48 -18.21 10.88
N GLN A 158 10.07 -17.13 10.39
CA GLN A 158 10.67 -16.07 11.24
C GLN A 158 9.62 -15.40 12.10
N VAL A 159 8.51 -14.96 11.49
CA VAL A 159 7.41 -14.31 12.20
C VAL A 159 6.78 -15.24 13.23
N PHE A 160 6.59 -16.51 12.91
CA PHE A 160 6.02 -17.48 13.85
C PHE A 160 6.96 -17.75 15.02
N SER A 161 8.27 -17.74 14.77
CA SER A 161 9.30 -18.01 15.78
C SER A 161 9.50 -16.83 16.72
N ASP A 162 9.51 -15.59 16.20
CA ASP A 162 9.74 -14.37 16.98
C ASP A 162 8.99 -13.16 16.37
N PRO A 163 7.66 -13.09 16.56
CA PRO A 163 6.86 -12.00 16.00
C PRO A 163 7.19 -10.64 16.63
N GLU A 164 7.63 -10.63 17.89
CA GLU A 164 8.00 -9.39 18.58
C GLU A 164 9.26 -8.77 17.98
N ALA A 165 10.29 -9.58 17.73
CA ALA A 165 11.50 -9.11 17.07
C ALA A 165 11.21 -8.61 15.64
N CYS A 166 10.41 -9.34 14.86
CA CYS A 166 10.01 -8.90 13.52
C CYS A 166 9.24 -7.56 13.56
N GLN A 167 8.31 -7.40 14.50
CA GLN A 167 7.56 -6.16 14.64
C GLN A 167 8.44 -4.99 15.10
N ALA A 168 9.39 -5.24 16.01
CA ALA A 168 10.32 -4.23 16.50
C ALA A 168 11.31 -3.78 15.40
N GLU A 169 11.86 -4.71 14.62
CA GLU A 169 12.74 -4.39 13.50
C GLU A 169 11.99 -3.62 12.41
N PHE A 170 10.76 -4.03 12.06
CA PHE A 170 9.90 -3.27 11.14
C PHE A 170 9.67 -1.84 11.64
N ALA A 171 9.39 -1.67 12.94
CA ALA A 171 9.18 -0.32 13.51
C ALA A 171 10.45 0.55 13.39
N GLN A 172 11.65 -0.01 13.57
CA GLN A 172 12.92 0.72 13.40
C GLN A 172 13.14 1.13 11.92
N ILE A 173 12.83 0.24 10.98
CA ILE A 173 12.89 0.56 9.54
C ILE A 173 11.96 1.74 9.24
N MET A 174 10.72 1.66 9.72
CA MET A 174 9.72 2.69 9.46
C MET A 174 10.06 4.02 10.13
N GLU A 175 10.64 4.03 11.33
CA GLU A 175 11.12 5.24 12.00
C GLU A 175 12.16 5.99 11.17
N GLN A 176 13.14 5.27 10.60
CA GLN A 176 14.14 5.88 9.72
C GLN A 176 13.51 6.39 8.42
N ALA A 177 12.71 5.55 7.75
CA ALA A 177 12.09 5.90 6.47
C ALA A 177 11.15 7.10 6.60
N THR A 178 10.30 7.14 7.64
CA THR A 178 9.37 8.25 7.88
C THR A 178 10.10 9.54 8.25
N THR A 179 11.22 9.46 8.98
CA THR A 179 12.07 10.63 9.25
C THR A 179 12.62 11.21 7.96
N LEU A 180 13.06 10.36 7.03
CA LEU A 180 13.55 10.82 5.71
C LEU A 180 12.41 11.41 4.87
N PHE A 181 11.21 10.81 4.92
CA PHE A 181 10.03 11.33 4.24
C PHE A 181 9.67 12.74 4.71
N HIS A 182 9.67 12.98 6.02
CA HIS A 182 9.42 14.33 6.58
C HIS A 182 10.40 15.40 6.09
N ASN A 183 11.64 15.01 5.74
CA ASN A 183 12.61 15.95 5.19
C ASN A 183 12.27 16.40 3.75
N VAL A 184 11.43 15.65 3.04
CA VAL A 184 11.13 15.90 1.62
C VAL A 184 9.67 16.21 1.32
N GLU A 185 8.75 16.06 2.28
CA GLU A 185 7.30 16.22 2.05
C GLU A 185 6.84 17.68 1.88
N ALA A 186 7.57 18.64 2.47
CA ALA A 186 7.14 20.06 2.55
C ALA A 186 6.73 20.67 1.19
N PRO A 187 7.44 20.44 0.07
CA PRO A 187 7.04 20.94 -1.24
C PRO A 187 5.70 20.44 -1.75
N PHE A 188 5.19 19.33 -1.22
CA PHE A 188 3.98 18.66 -1.70
C PHE A 188 2.73 18.94 -0.85
N LEU A 189 2.87 19.56 0.33
CA LEU A 189 1.75 19.80 1.24
C LEU A 189 0.61 20.62 0.60
N HIS A 190 0.93 21.53 -0.32
CA HIS A 190 -0.07 22.31 -1.05
C HIS A 190 -0.99 21.46 -1.95
N LEU A 191 -0.55 20.26 -2.35
CA LEU A 191 -1.34 19.34 -3.18
C LEU A 191 -2.50 18.71 -2.38
N ILE A 192 -2.38 18.61 -1.05
CA ILE A 192 -3.39 18.04 -0.17
C ILE A 192 -4.70 18.83 -0.26
N ASP A 193 -4.63 20.15 -0.20
CA ASP A 193 -5.83 21.00 -0.32
C ASP A 193 -6.46 20.92 -1.72
N SER A 194 -5.63 20.73 -2.73
CA SER A 194 -6.13 20.49 -4.10
C SER A 194 -6.88 19.16 -4.19
N ALA A 195 -6.28 18.08 -3.69
CA ALA A 195 -6.89 16.75 -3.67
C ALA A 195 -8.23 16.74 -2.91
N LYS A 196 -8.31 17.41 -1.75
CA LYS A 196 -9.55 17.54 -0.97
C LYS A 196 -10.66 18.27 -1.75
N ARG A 197 -10.31 19.38 -2.41
CA ARG A 197 -11.28 20.14 -3.21
C ARG A 197 -11.78 19.33 -4.39
N HIS A 198 -10.90 18.62 -5.07
CA HIS A 198 -11.24 17.75 -6.19
C HIS A 198 -12.13 16.59 -5.73
N PHE A 199 -11.74 15.93 -4.63
CA PHE A 199 -12.57 14.89 -4.03
C PHE A 199 -13.98 15.38 -3.71
N GLN A 200 -14.14 16.54 -3.07
CA GLN A 200 -15.43 17.12 -2.70
C GLN A 200 -16.26 17.54 -3.91
N ALA A 201 -15.60 17.96 -5.00
CA ALA A 201 -16.26 18.38 -6.24
C ALA A 201 -16.54 17.20 -7.18
N ASN A 202 -15.92 16.03 -6.94
CA ASN A 202 -15.86 14.98 -7.94
C ASN A 202 -17.13 14.12 -7.96
N GLN A 203 -17.71 14.03 -9.15
CA GLN A 203 -18.83 13.15 -9.48
C GLN A 203 -18.37 11.98 -10.38
N HIS A 204 -17.10 11.59 -10.30
CA HIS A 204 -16.59 10.52 -11.16
C HIS A 204 -17.35 9.20 -10.89
N PRO A 205 -17.89 8.51 -11.91
CA PRO A 205 -18.71 7.30 -11.71
C PRO A 205 -17.98 6.17 -10.97
N ALA A 206 -16.67 5.99 -11.21
CA ALA A 206 -15.86 5.00 -10.50
C ALA A 206 -15.76 5.32 -9.00
N PHE A 207 -15.70 6.60 -8.67
CA PHE A 207 -15.68 7.08 -7.30
C PHE A 207 -17.03 6.83 -6.59
N GLN A 208 -18.14 7.11 -7.26
CA GLN A 208 -19.47 6.82 -6.70
C GLN A 208 -19.65 5.33 -6.44
N SER A 209 -19.22 4.46 -7.38
CA SER A 209 -19.26 3.02 -7.19
C SER A 209 -18.39 2.55 -5.98
N MET A 210 -17.28 3.20 -5.67
CA MET A 210 -16.49 2.89 -4.46
C MET A 210 -17.23 3.36 -3.20
N MET A 211 -17.87 4.52 -3.23
CA MET A 211 -18.60 5.08 -2.10
C MET A 211 -19.85 4.26 -1.73
N ASP A 212 -20.44 3.56 -2.69
CA ASP A 212 -21.58 2.65 -2.46
C ASP A 212 -21.21 1.45 -1.57
N HIS A 213 -19.91 1.17 -1.38
CA HIS A 213 -19.40 0.10 -0.50
C HIS A 213 -19.21 0.57 0.93
N VAL A 214 -19.15 1.88 1.19
CA VAL A 214 -19.02 2.42 2.54
C VAL A 214 -20.38 2.46 3.20
N PRO A 215 -20.55 1.89 4.42
CA PRO A 215 -21.83 1.94 5.13
C PRO A 215 -22.35 3.37 5.29
N GLN A 216 -23.65 3.59 5.09
CA GLN A 216 -24.25 4.93 5.13
C GLN A 216 -24.11 5.61 6.51
N ASP A 217 -24.03 4.83 7.57
CA ASP A 217 -23.81 5.27 8.96
C ASP A 217 -22.34 5.18 9.38
N GLY A 218 -21.45 4.74 8.48
CA GLY A 218 -20.02 4.59 8.71
C GLY A 218 -19.24 5.90 8.69
N GLU A 219 -17.98 5.79 9.09
CA GLU A 219 -16.98 6.87 8.99
C GLU A 219 -15.97 6.53 7.89
N LEU A 220 -15.71 7.48 7.00
CA LEU A 220 -14.67 7.40 5.97
C LEU A 220 -13.54 8.36 6.33
N ILE A 221 -12.32 7.87 6.39
CA ILE A 221 -11.13 8.67 6.59
C ILE A 221 -10.45 8.85 5.22
N PHE A 222 -10.41 10.08 4.73
CA PHE A 222 -9.71 10.45 3.52
C PHE A 222 -8.24 10.71 3.85
N ILE A 223 -7.34 9.96 3.19
CA ILE A 223 -5.89 10.05 3.35
C ILE A 223 -5.29 10.47 2.00
N PRO A 224 -4.73 11.68 1.89
CA PRO A 224 -3.99 12.06 0.68
C PRO A 224 -2.71 11.25 0.59
N THR A 225 -2.34 10.82 -0.61
CA THR A 225 -1.13 10.02 -0.87
C THR A 225 -0.28 10.63 -1.98
N LEU A 226 1.03 10.57 -1.82
CA LEU A 226 2.01 11.09 -2.77
C LEU A 226 2.62 9.97 -3.63
N MET A 227 3.08 8.89 -3.01
CA MET A 227 3.84 7.83 -3.68
C MET A 227 2.98 6.93 -4.59
N PRO A 228 1.73 6.60 -4.26
CA PRO A 228 0.78 6.02 -5.21
C PRO A 228 0.17 7.07 -6.13
N LEU A 229 0.95 7.80 -6.88
CA LEU A 229 0.69 8.99 -7.70
C LEU A 229 -0.78 9.27 -8.09
N ASP A 230 -1.45 8.28 -8.70
CA ASP A 230 -2.76 8.37 -9.30
C ASP A 230 -3.74 7.29 -8.83
N ASP A 231 -3.40 6.55 -7.79
CA ASP A 231 -4.26 5.49 -7.26
C ASP A 231 -5.35 6.06 -6.33
N ILE A 232 -6.54 5.48 -6.41
CA ILE A 232 -7.58 5.61 -5.39
C ILE A 232 -7.83 4.23 -4.82
N ILE A 233 -7.55 4.06 -3.55
CA ILE A 233 -7.66 2.79 -2.86
C ILE A 233 -8.65 2.94 -1.71
N LEU A 234 -9.78 2.24 -1.79
CA LEU A 234 -10.69 2.10 -0.67
C LEU A 234 -10.31 0.84 0.12
N ASP A 235 -9.88 1.03 1.34
CA ASP A 235 -9.68 -0.04 2.29
C ASP A 235 -10.96 -0.18 3.14
N ASP A 236 -11.83 -1.07 2.68
CA ASP A 236 -13.09 -1.38 3.35
C ASP A 236 -12.85 -2.52 4.34
N HIS A 237 -12.47 -2.15 5.53
CA HIS A 237 -12.60 -3.06 6.66
C HIS A 237 -14.08 -3.17 7.00
N SER A 238 -14.60 -4.37 7.14
CA SER A 238 -15.96 -4.67 7.64
C SER A 238 -16.28 -4.05 9.02
N LYS A 239 -15.31 -3.31 9.58
CA LYS A 239 -15.39 -2.53 10.82
C LYS A 239 -15.04 -1.08 10.51
N SER A 240 -15.97 -0.17 10.76
CA SER A 240 -15.71 1.28 10.73
C SER A 240 -14.50 1.66 11.62
N PRO A 241 -13.63 2.58 11.17
CA PRO A 241 -13.74 3.39 9.94
C PRO A 241 -13.20 2.69 8.69
N SER A 242 -13.71 3.08 7.50
CA SER A 242 -13.09 2.77 6.21
C SER A 242 -12.05 3.84 5.87
N TYR A 243 -11.00 3.45 5.16
CA TYR A 243 -9.92 4.37 4.74
C TYR A 243 -9.93 4.54 3.23
N LEU A 244 -9.87 5.79 2.77
CA LEU A 244 -9.73 6.12 1.36
C LEU A 244 -8.38 6.79 1.12
N TYR A 245 -7.47 6.05 0.52
CA TYR A 245 -6.18 6.56 0.06
C TYR A 245 -6.35 7.20 -1.32
N TYR A 246 -6.00 8.47 -1.43
CA TYR A 246 -6.28 9.26 -2.64
C TYR A 246 -4.99 9.91 -3.16
N GLY A 247 -4.52 9.45 -4.32
CA GLY A 247 -3.35 9.99 -4.99
C GLY A 247 -3.53 11.47 -5.34
N VAL A 248 -2.65 12.33 -4.87
CA VAL A 248 -2.77 13.79 -5.05
C VAL A 248 -2.69 14.25 -6.51
N PHE A 249 -2.21 13.40 -7.40
CA PHE A 249 -2.15 13.65 -8.85
C PHE A 249 -3.30 13.03 -9.64
N PHE A 250 -4.21 12.27 -9.01
CA PHE A 250 -5.28 11.55 -9.69
C PHE A 250 -6.06 12.44 -10.66
N ASP A 251 -6.57 13.58 -10.20
CA ASP A 251 -7.37 14.48 -11.05
C ASP A 251 -6.56 15.15 -12.14
N THR A 252 -5.28 15.42 -11.87
CA THR A 252 -4.38 15.98 -12.88
C THR A 252 -4.14 14.96 -14.00
N PHE A 253 -3.88 13.71 -13.65
CA PHE A 253 -3.70 12.63 -14.63
C PHE A 253 -4.99 12.33 -15.38
N ASP A 254 -6.14 12.32 -14.73
CA ASP A 254 -7.46 12.18 -15.40
C ASP A 254 -7.70 13.32 -16.42
N THR A 255 -7.34 14.54 -16.07
CA THR A 255 -7.43 15.69 -16.97
C THR A 255 -6.49 15.56 -18.17
N LEU A 256 -5.25 15.09 -17.97
CA LEU A 256 -4.30 14.85 -19.04
C LEU A 256 -4.76 13.70 -19.96
N ILE A 257 -5.31 12.62 -19.40
CA ILE A 257 -5.91 11.53 -20.17
C ILE A 257 -7.01 12.08 -21.07
N LYS A 258 -7.94 12.85 -20.53
CA LYS A 258 -9.04 13.46 -21.32
C LYS A 258 -8.54 14.37 -22.43
N LYS A 259 -7.41 15.05 -22.24
CA LYS A 259 -6.80 15.96 -23.23
C LYS A 259 -6.07 15.21 -24.34
N TYR A 260 -5.38 14.13 -24.05
CA TYR A 260 -4.45 13.47 -24.97
C TYR A 260 -4.90 12.08 -25.45
N CYS A 261 -5.69 11.36 -24.68
CA CYS A 261 -6.09 9.99 -25.02
C CYS A 261 -7.29 9.99 -26.00
N GLN A 262 -7.14 9.31 -27.14
CA GLN A 262 -8.21 9.18 -28.13
C GLN A 262 -9.32 8.19 -27.71
N ASP A 263 -9.01 7.26 -26.80
CA ASP A 263 -9.95 6.26 -26.28
C ASP A 263 -9.97 6.25 -24.75
N VAL A 264 -10.64 7.25 -24.19
CA VAL A 264 -10.80 7.41 -22.72
C VAL A 264 -11.45 6.18 -22.07
N ASN A 265 -12.31 5.44 -22.80
CA ASN A 265 -12.96 4.25 -22.27
C ASN A 265 -11.97 3.10 -21.99
N ARG A 266 -10.84 3.06 -22.69
CA ARG A 266 -9.78 2.07 -22.46
C ARG A 266 -9.10 2.28 -21.09
N PHE A 267 -8.91 3.53 -20.69
CA PHE A 267 -8.34 3.91 -19.39
C PHE A 267 -9.33 3.72 -18.24
N SER A 268 -10.58 4.08 -18.43
CA SER A 268 -11.63 3.82 -17.43
C SER A 268 -11.76 2.33 -17.08
N ARG A 269 -11.50 1.44 -18.05
CA ARG A 269 -11.46 -0.01 -17.82
C ARG A 269 -10.20 -0.44 -17.05
N GLY A 270 -9.05 0.21 -17.27
CA GLY A 270 -7.81 -0.04 -16.50
C GLY A 270 -7.94 0.35 -15.02
N LEU A 271 -8.54 1.49 -14.74
CA LEU A 271 -8.87 1.92 -13.37
C LEU A 271 -9.89 0.99 -12.68
N LYS A 272 -10.89 0.48 -13.42
CA LYS A 272 -11.81 -0.56 -12.93
C LYS A 272 -11.11 -1.87 -12.56
N VAL A 273 -10.12 -2.28 -13.33
CA VAL A 273 -9.37 -3.54 -13.09
C VAL A 273 -8.51 -3.44 -11.82
N LEU A 274 -7.94 -2.28 -11.48
CA LEU A 274 -7.19 -2.08 -10.24
C LEU A 274 -8.11 -2.11 -8.99
N SER A 275 -9.33 -1.61 -9.09
CA SER A 275 -10.33 -1.73 -8.02
C SER A 275 -10.96 -3.13 -7.94
N ASP A 276 -11.10 -3.85 -9.07
CA ASP A 276 -11.72 -5.18 -9.12
C ASP A 276 -10.75 -6.31 -8.77
N THR A 277 -9.43 -6.15 -8.95
CA THR A 277 -8.43 -7.18 -8.56
C THR A 277 -8.31 -7.39 -7.06
N ARG A 278 -8.70 -6.43 -6.23
CA ARG A 278 -8.83 -6.61 -4.78
C ARG A 278 -10.16 -7.22 -4.32
N ARG A 279 -11.16 -7.35 -5.21
CA ARG A 279 -12.45 -8.00 -4.94
C ARG A 279 -12.46 -9.52 -5.13
N LEU A 280 -11.41 -10.11 -5.64
CA LEU A 280 -11.35 -11.53 -5.98
C LEU A 280 -10.67 -12.39 -4.92
N ASN A 281 -10.55 -11.89 -3.65
CA ASN A 281 -10.12 -12.75 -2.53
C ASN A 281 -11.00 -12.51 -1.30
#